data_44a0ee804af40f04a163a2a162b01c90
#
_entry.id   44a0ee804af40f04a163a2a162b01c90
#
_cell.length_a   1.000
_cell.length_b   1.000
_cell.length_c   1.000
_cell.angle_alpha   90.00
_cell.angle_beta   90.00
_cell.angle_gamma   90.00
#
_symmetry.space_group_name_H-M   'P 1'
#
loop_
_entity.id
_entity.type
_entity.pdbx_description
1 polymer ?
#
loop_
_entity_poly.entity_id
_entity_poly.type
_entity_poly.pdbx_seq_one_letter_code
_entity_poly.pdbx_strand_id
1 'polypeptide(L)'
;IVAVVPCAADEGEYAKRIHIIEQARHLTRKLGGRFEAKFRAGIGKVYRMEELKLSYNEAYRALSQSTSSVAHVDDLTLSGEYLEDYPGDKERKLMALVAKADWTGAKQTANEIFDWMVRNYYEDKENIQLKVLEFVIWAERDAFMNGGIDTYSFHSRKDYMSDVLRCADYTALREWFLRKLEEVCRKIATKREE
;
A
#
# COMPACT_ATOMS: atom_id res chain seq x y z
N ILE A 1 -7.40 -11.57 -16.39
CA ILE A 1 -7.17 -11.34 -17.84
C ILE A 1 -6.84 -9.87 -18.00
N VAL A 2 -5.78 -9.55 -18.73
CA VAL A 2 -5.41 -8.18 -19.08
C VAL A 2 -5.61 -8.01 -20.57
N ALA A 3 -6.25 -6.92 -20.98
CA ALA A 3 -6.42 -6.56 -22.38
C ALA A 3 -5.86 -5.15 -22.61
N VAL A 4 -5.06 -4.99 -23.65
CA VAL A 4 -4.58 -3.68 -24.12
C VAL A 4 -5.43 -3.31 -25.34
N VAL A 5 -6.10 -2.17 -25.27
CA VAL A 5 -6.98 -1.69 -26.32
C VAL A 5 -6.34 -0.44 -26.96
N PRO A 6 -5.97 -0.51 -28.25
CA PRO A 6 -5.45 0.66 -28.94
C PRO A 6 -6.56 1.71 -29.14
N CYS A 7 -6.24 2.98 -28.93
CA CYS A 7 -7.12 4.11 -29.17
C CYS A 7 -6.61 4.98 -30.32
N ALA A 8 -7.50 5.52 -31.13
CA ALA A 8 -7.13 6.44 -32.19
C ALA A 8 -6.57 7.74 -31.61
N ALA A 9 -5.51 8.27 -32.23
CA ALA A 9 -4.81 9.47 -31.70
C ALA A 9 -5.65 10.74 -31.83
N ASP A 10 -6.53 10.81 -32.79
CA ASP A 10 -7.35 11.95 -33.18
C ASP A 10 -8.68 12.07 -32.42
N GLU A 11 -9.06 11.06 -31.65
CA GLU A 11 -10.25 11.14 -30.79
C GLU A 11 -9.96 11.88 -29.47
N GLY A 12 -10.94 12.69 -29.02
CA GLY A 12 -10.86 13.32 -27.70
C GLY A 12 -10.91 12.33 -26.54
N GLU A 13 -10.30 12.66 -25.43
CA GLU A 13 -10.23 11.76 -24.25
C GLU A 13 -11.59 11.28 -23.77
N TYR A 14 -12.60 12.13 -23.80
CA TYR A 14 -13.96 11.76 -23.41
C TYR A 14 -14.56 10.70 -24.36
N ALA A 15 -14.37 10.85 -25.67
CA ALA A 15 -14.87 9.88 -26.67
C ALA A 15 -14.17 8.53 -26.51
N LYS A 16 -12.85 8.52 -26.31
CA LYS A 16 -12.06 7.32 -26.02
C LYS A 16 -12.57 6.62 -24.77
N ARG A 17 -12.85 7.37 -23.70
CA ARG A 17 -13.37 6.82 -22.44
C ARG A 17 -14.74 6.14 -22.65
N ILE A 18 -15.69 6.81 -23.29
CA ILE A 18 -17.02 6.23 -23.56
C ILE A 18 -16.88 4.95 -24.38
N HIS A 19 -16.10 5.00 -25.46
CA HIS A 19 -15.91 3.87 -26.35
C HIS A 19 -15.36 2.63 -25.61
N ILE A 20 -14.31 2.81 -24.79
CA ILE A 20 -13.71 1.68 -24.06
C ILE A 20 -14.64 1.11 -22.99
N ILE A 21 -15.44 1.97 -22.31
CA ILE A 21 -16.44 1.55 -21.33
C ILE A 21 -17.52 0.68 -22.01
N GLU A 22 -18.00 1.09 -23.18
CA GLU A 22 -18.99 0.32 -23.94
C GLU A 22 -18.45 -1.03 -24.42
N GLN A 23 -17.22 -1.07 -24.91
CA GLN A 23 -16.55 -2.31 -25.30
C GLN A 23 -16.39 -3.25 -24.09
N ALA A 24 -15.96 -2.74 -22.96
CA ALA A 24 -15.80 -3.53 -21.73
C ALA A 24 -17.16 -4.07 -21.24
N ARG A 25 -18.24 -3.27 -21.30
CA ARG A 25 -19.61 -3.72 -20.98
C ARG A 25 -20.10 -4.80 -21.92
N HIS A 26 -19.80 -4.67 -23.21
CA HIS A 26 -20.16 -5.69 -24.20
C HIS A 26 -19.41 -7.00 -23.91
N LEU A 27 -18.10 -6.92 -23.66
CA LEU A 27 -17.26 -8.07 -23.39
C LEU A 27 -17.68 -8.80 -22.09
N THR A 28 -17.89 -8.07 -20.99
CA THR A 28 -18.29 -8.67 -19.70
C THR A 28 -19.66 -9.37 -19.80
N ARG A 29 -20.62 -8.80 -20.54
CA ARG A 29 -21.91 -9.45 -20.81
C ARG A 29 -21.77 -10.70 -21.66
N LYS A 30 -20.98 -10.65 -22.73
CA LYS A 30 -20.75 -11.78 -23.62
C LYS A 30 -20.06 -12.95 -22.92
N LEU A 31 -19.06 -12.64 -22.09
CA LEU A 31 -18.37 -13.64 -21.26
C LEU A 31 -19.32 -14.22 -20.19
N GLY A 32 -20.10 -13.37 -19.52
CA GLY A 32 -21.08 -13.79 -18.52
C GLY A 32 -22.10 -14.78 -19.06
N GLY A 33 -22.66 -14.51 -20.26
CA GLY A 33 -23.58 -15.41 -20.90
C GLY A 33 -22.96 -16.72 -21.42
N ARG A 34 -21.65 -16.70 -21.75
CA ARG A 34 -20.96 -17.90 -22.24
C ARG A 34 -20.50 -18.84 -21.14
N PHE A 35 -20.12 -18.29 -19.97
CA PHE A 35 -19.50 -19.05 -18.89
C PHE A 35 -20.35 -19.13 -17.63
N GLU A 36 -21.58 -18.62 -17.66
CA GLU A 36 -22.51 -18.56 -16.51
C GLU A 36 -21.85 -17.97 -15.24
N ALA A 37 -20.97 -17.00 -15.45
CA ALA A 37 -20.17 -16.38 -14.39
C ALA A 37 -20.28 -14.85 -14.43
N LYS A 38 -20.12 -14.20 -13.27
CA LYS A 38 -20.07 -12.74 -13.21
C LYS A 38 -18.66 -12.26 -13.52
N PHE A 39 -18.53 -11.45 -14.56
CA PHE A 39 -17.28 -10.80 -14.95
C PHE A 39 -17.31 -9.33 -14.57
N ARG A 40 -16.16 -8.83 -14.13
CA ARG A 40 -15.93 -7.40 -13.84
C ARG A 40 -14.74 -6.90 -14.63
N ALA A 41 -14.73 -5.62 -14.98
CA ALA A 41 -13.65 -4.98 -15.70
C ALA A 41 -13.31 -3.64 -15.05
N GLY A 42 -12.02 -3.43 -14.79
CA GLY A 42 -11.46 -2.11 -14.46
C GLY A 42 -10.77 -1.53 -15.69
N ILE A 43 -10.84 -0.22 -15.87
CA ILE A 43 -10.29 0.51 -17.01
C ILE A 43 -9.41 1.64 -16.49
N GLY A 44 -8.15 1.68 -16.94
CA GLY A 44 -7.22 2.80 -16.72
C GLY A 44 -7.32 3.85 -17.82
N LYS A 45 -6.60 4.95 -17.66
CA LYS A 45 -6.47 6.01 -18.67
C LYS A 45 -5.64 5.55 -19.87
N VAL A 46 -5.73 6.32 -20.93
CA VAL A 46 -4.94 6.13 -22.15
C VAL A 46 -3.55 6.71 -21.94
N TYR A 47 -2.53 5.90 -22.14
CA TYR A 47 -1.13 6.25 -22.02
C TYR A 47 -0.35 5.85 -23.26
N ARG A 48 0.87 6.35 -23.40
CA ARG A 48 1.81 5.84 -24.40
C ARG A 48 2.26 4.41 -24.03
N MET A 49 2.80 3.69 -24.98
CA MET A 49 3.20 2.30 -24.78
C MET A 49 4.24 2.14 -23.65
N GLU A 50 5.14 3.10 -23.52
CA GLU A 50 6.17 3.12 -22.48
C GLU A 50 5.58 3.26 -21.07
N GLU A 51 4.39 3.84 -20.97
CA GLU A 51 3.68 4.13 -19.72
C GLU A 51 2.51 3.16 -19.45
N LEU A 52 2.42 2.06 -20.20
CA LEU A 52 1.31 1.08 -20.11
C LEU A 52 1.12 0.54 -18.69
N LYS A 53 2.19 0.48 -17.90
CA LYS A 53 2.14 0.09 -16.49
C LYS A 53 1.23 1.00 -15.66
N LEU A 54 1.21 2.31 -15.96
CA LEU A 54 0.34 3.27 -15.26
C LEU A 54 -1.14 2.96 -15.55
N SER A 55 -1.47 2.75 -16.82
CA SER A 55 -2.83 2.35 -17.22
C SER A 55 -3.28 1.05 -16.55
N TYR A 56 -2.38 0.06 -16.45
CA TYR A 56 -2.67 -1.20 -15.78
C TYR A 56 -2.96 -1.01 -14.29
N ASN A 57 -2.13 -0.24 -13.58
CA ASN A 57 -2.32 0.03 -12.16
C ASN A 57 -3.64 0.77 -11.89
N GLU A 58 -3.99 1.74 -12.74
CA GLU A 58 -5.26 2.45 -12.67
C GLU A 58 -6.46 1.53 -12.94
N ALA A 59 -6.37 0.65 -13.94
CA ALA A 59 -7.40 -0.34 -14.24
C ALA A 59 -7.61 -1.30 -13.07
N TYR A 60 -6.53 -1.76 -12.45
CA TYR A 60 -6.58 -2.62 -11.28
C TYR A 60 -7.24 -1.90 -10.09
N ARG A 61 -6.89 -0.63 -9.87
CA ARG A 61 -7.50 0.22 -8.85
C ARG A 61 -9.00 0.39 -9.08
N ALA A 62 -9.41 0.71 -10.32
CA ALA A 62 -10.81 0.84 -10.68
C ALA A 62 -11.59 -0.46 -10.44
N LEU A 63 -10.98 -1.62 -10.75
CA LEU A 63 -11.60 -2.93 -10.51
C LEU A 63 -11.74 -3.24 -9.02
N SER A 64 -10.76 -2.87 -8.21
CA SER A 64 -10.71 -3.17 -6.77
C SER A 64 -11.65 -2.27 -5.96
N GLN A 65 -11.70 -0.97 -6.26
CA GLN A 65 -12.42 0.03 -5.50
C GLN A 65 -13.89 0.22 -5.92
N SER A 66 -14.28 -0.23 -7.11
CA SER A 66 -15.67 -0.12 -7.56
C SER A 66 -16.41 -1.45 -7.39
N THR A 67 -17.68 -1.39 -7.05
CA THR A 67 -18.60 -2.55 -7.04
C THR A 67 -19.29 -2.75 -8.40
N SER A 68 -19.12 -1.82 -9.34
CA SER A 68 -19.70 -1.87 -10.67
C SER A 68 -19.15 -3.02 -11.51
N SER A 69 -19.93 -3.51 -12.46
CA SER A 69 -19.47 -4.54 -13.42
C SER A 69 -18.37 -4.03 -14.35
N VAL A 70 -18.38 -2.73 -14.66
CA VAL A 70 -17.33 -2.02 -15.39
C VAL A 70 -17.08 -0.69 -14.71
N ALA A 71 -15.84 -0.40 -14.38
CA ALA A 71 -15.41 0.85 -13.74
C ALA A 71 -14.22 1.45 -14.48
N HIS A 72 -14.26 2.75 -14.74
CA HIS A 72 -13.13 3.52 -15.23
C HIS A 72 -12.47 4.25 -14.05
N VAL A 73 -11.15 4.43 -14.09
CA VAL A 73 -10.43 5.09 -12.99
C VAL A 73 -10.94 6.51 -12.67
N ASP A 74 -11.39 7.25 -13.66
CA ASP A 74 -11.97 8.59 -13.46
C ASP A 74 -13.40 8.58 -12.87
N ASP A 75 -14.05 7.41 -12.80
CA ASP A 75 -15.34 7.26 -12.11
C ASP A 75 -15.16 7.06 -10.60
N LEU A 76 -13.94 6.78 -10.18
CA LEU A 76 -13.59 6.77 -8.77
C LEU A 76 -13.64 8.22 -8.28
N THR A 77 -14.57 8.49 -7.39
CA THR A 77 -14.70 9.83 -6.78
C THR A 77 -13.39 10.23 -6.12
N LEU A 78 -12.97 11.47 -6.32
CA LEU A 78 -11.82 12.10 -5.64
C LEU A 78 -12.11 12.39 -4.14
N SER A 79 -13.07 11.70 -3.56
CA SER A 79 -13.25 11.71 -2.12
C SER A 79 -12.03 11.03 -1.52
N GLY A 80 -11.28 11.67 -0.66
CA GLY A 80 -10.07 11.29 0.06
C GLY A 80 -9.83 9.82 0.42
N GLU A 81 -10.26 8.91 -0.40
CA GLU A 81 -10.42 7.46 -0.31
C GLU A 81 -9.15 6.68 -0.58
N TYR A 82 -8.01 7.35 -0.68
CA TYR A 82 -6.72 6.67 -0.55
C TYR A 82 -6.57 5.93 0.78
N LEU A 83 -7.54 6.09 1.69
CA LEU A 83 -7.55 5.49 3.01
C LEU A 83 -8.35 4.17 3.10
N GLU A 84 -9.23 3.84 2.15
CA GLU A 84 -10.07 2.63 2.28
C GLU A 84 -9.29 1.32 2.12
N ASP A 85 -8.19 1.32 1.37
CA ASP A 85 -7.33 0.13 1.24
C ASP A 85 -6.08 0.18 2.13
N TYR A 86 -5.90 1.25 2.92
CA TYR A 86 -4.80 1.33 3.87
C TYR A 86 -5.02 0.30 4.99
N PRO A 87 -4.03 -0.56 5.28
CA PRO A 87 -4.21 -1.66 6.23
C PRO A 87 -4.19 -1.19 7.69
N GLY A 88 -5.08 -0.25 8.06
CA GLY A 88 -5.17 0.33 9.39
C GLY A 88 -5.40 -0.70 10.50
N ASP A 89 -6.07 -1.81 10.19
CA ASP A 89 -6.21 -2.93 11.12
C ASP A 89 -4.88 -3.62 11.39
N LYS A 90 -4.05 -3.80 10.37
CA LYS A 90 -2.70 -4.36 10.52
C LYS A 90 -1.78 -3.43 11.28
N GLU A 91 -1.90 -2.12 11.07
CA GLU A 91 -1.17 -1.11 11.82
C GLU A 91 -1.49 -1.21 13.32
N ARG A 92 -2.78 -1.20 13.69
CA ARG A 92 -3.21 -1.39 15.08
C ARG A 92 -2.74 -2.72 15.66
N LYS A 93 -2.83 -3.79 14.88
CA LYS A 93 -2.33 -5.11 15.26
C LYS A 93 -0.83 -5.09 15.50
N LEU A 94 -0.05 -4.46 14.62
CA LEU A 94 1.40 -4.33 14.77
C LEU A 94 1.76 -3.65 16.08
N MET A 95 1.15 -2.49 16.38
CA MET A 95 1.41 -1.75 17.62
C MET A 95 1.03 -2.57 18.85
N ALA A 96 -0.09 -3.28 18.83
CA ALA A 96 -0.51 -4.14 19.92
C ALA A 96 0.45 -5.32 20.17
N LEU A 97 1.03 -5.90 19.11
CA LEU A 97 2.01 -6.98 19.21
C LEU A 97 3.36 -6.47 19.75
N VAL A 98 3.83 -5.31 19.28
CA VAL A 98 5.03 -4.66 19.82
C VAL A 98 4.85 -4.33 21.28
N ALA A 99 3.71 -3.73 21.67
CA ALA A 99 3.41 -3.42 23.08
C ALA A 99 3.39 -4.67 23.98
N LYS A 100 3.07 -5.85 23.42
CA LYS A 100 3.14 -7.15 24.14
C LYS A 100 4.53 -7.80 24.12
N ALA A 101 5.49 -7.20 23.40
CA ALA A 101 6.80 -7.79 23.11
C ALA A 101 6.71 -9.11 22.32
N ASP A 102 5.60 -9.33 21.60
CA ASP A 102 5.44 -10.49 20.69
C ASP A 102 6.17 -10.20 19.38
N TRP A 103 7.48 -10.46 19.36
CA TRP A 103 8.31 -10.22 18.18
C TRP A 103 7.89 -11.08 16.99
N THR A 104 7.51 -12.33 17.21
CA THR A 104 7.13 -13.23 16.10
C THR A 104 5.91 -12.72 15.35
N GLY A 105 4.85 -12.37 16.07
CA GLY A 105 3.65 -11.78 15.48
C GLY A 105 3.90 -10.39 14.88
N ALA A 106 4.70 -9.54 15.57
CA ALA A 106 5.06 -8.21 15.09
C ALA A 106 5.85 -8.28 13.79
N LYS A 107 6.86 -9.16 13.68
CA LYS A 107 7.65 -9.36 12.47
C LYS A 107 6.80 -9.77 11.28
N GLN A 108 5.88 -10.74 11.47
CA GLN A 108 4.99 -11.16 10.41
C GLN A 108 4.11 -10.00 9.93
N THR A 109 3.46 -9.29 10.86
CA THR A 109 2.56 -8.18 10.54
C THR A 109 3.30 -7.00 9.90
N ALA A 110 4.52 -6.67 10.37
CA ALA A 110 5.36 -5.65 9.78
C ALA A 110 5.75 -5.97 8.33
N ASN A 111 6.10 -7.23 8.03
CA ASN A 111 6.37 -7.66 6.66
C ASN A 111 5.13 -7.53 5.76
N GLU A 112 3.95 -7.92 6.24
CA GLU A 112 2.71 -7.79 5.48
C GLU A 112 2.38 -6.32 5.15
N ILE A 113 2.60 -5.39 6.10
CA ILE A 113 2.44 -3.94 5.88
C ILE A 113 3.49 -3.44 4.88
N PHE A 114 4.75 -3.84 5.05
CA PHE A 114 5.82 -3.42 4.17
C PHE A 114 5.60 -3.91 2.72
N ASP A 115 5.19 -5.16 2.55
CA ASP A 115 4.85 -5.73 1.23
C ASP A 115 3.68 -4.99 0.59
N TRP A 116 2.69 -4.59 1.40
CA TRP A 116 1.57 -3.78 0.94
C TRP A 116 2.05 -2.39 0.46
N MET A 117 2.91 -1.70 1.24
CA MET A 117 3.47 -0.40 0.85
C MET A 117 4.26 -0.50 -0.47
N VAL A 118 5.17 -1.46 -0.57
CA VAL A 118 5.98 -1.64 -1.79
C VAL A 118 5.12 -2.00 -2.99
N ARG A 119 4.07 -2.82 -2.82
CA ARG A 119 3.18 -3.20 -3.92
C ARG A 119 2.38 -2.02 -4.46
N ASN A 120 1.92 -1.14 -3.58
CA ASN A 120 1.01 -0.05 -3.95
C ASN A 120 1.74 1.26 -4.27
N TYR A 121 2.95 1.47 -3.71
CA TYR A 121 3.70 2.72 -3.77
C TYR A 121 5.16 2.52 -4.21
N TYR A 122 5.43 1.54 -5.06
CA TYR A 122 6.80 1.18 -5.47
C TYR A 122 7.62 2.36 -6.03
N GLU A 123 6.98 3.26 -6.78
CA GLU A 123 7.64 4.43 -7.38
C GLU A 123 7.87 5.56 -6.35
N ASP A 124 7.25 5.50 -5.18
CA ASP A 124 7.30 6.53 -4.15
C ASP A 124 8.08 6.04 -2.92
N LYS A 125 9.38 5.80 -3.14
CA LYS A 125 10.28 5.30 -2.10
C LYS A 125 10.34 6.23 -0.89
N GLU A 126 10.30 7.55 -1.10
CA GLU A 126 10.40 8.54 -0.02
C GLU A 126 9.21 8.44 0.93
N ASN A 127 7.99 8.29 0.41
CA ASN A 127 6.80 8.09 1.24
C ASN A 127 6.86 6.77 2.02
N ILE A 128 7.36 5.69 1.42
CA ILE A 128 7.57 4.42 2.14
C ILE A 128 8.61 4.59 3.25
N GLN A 129 9.71 5.31 2.99
CA GLN A 129 10.73 5.61 3.98
C GLN A 129 10.16 6.41 5.16
N LEU A 130 9.38 7.46 4.89
CA LEU A 130 8.74 8.27 5.91
C LEU A 130 7.73 7.45 6.74
N LYS A 131 6.95 6.59 6.10
CA LYS A 131 5.97 5.73 6.80
C LYS A 131 6.64 4.69 7.69
N VAL A 132 7.72 4.08 7.22
CA VAL A 132 8.53 3.15 8.02
C VAL A 132 9.12 3.86 9.25
N LEU A 133 9.63 5.08 9.07
CA LEU A 133 10.14 5.90 10.17
C LEU A 133 9.04 6.24 11.18
N GLU A 134 7.85 6.61 10.70
CA GLU A 134 6.68 6.90 11.54
C GLU A 134 6.33 5.69 12.43
N PHE A 135 6.28 4.48 11.88
CA PHE A 135 6.01 3.27 12.65
C PHE A 135 7.02 3.05 13.78
N VAL A 136 8.30 3.22 13.50
CA VAL A 136 9.35 3.03 14.53
C VAL A 136 9.24 4.07 15.63
N ILE A 137 9.06 5.35 15.26
CA ILE A 137 8.91 6.44 16.23
C ILE A 137 7.65 6.22 17.09
N TRP A 138 6.57 5.77 16.47
CA TRP A 138 5.33 5.51 17.19
C TRP A 138 5.47 4.33 18.15
N ALA A 139 6.06 3.23 17.71
CA ALA A 139 6.32 2.08 18.56
C ALA A 139 7.16 2.42 19.80
N GLU A 140 8.25 3.19 19.62
CA GLU A 140 9.08 3.66 20.75
C GLU A 140 8.32 4.60 21.69
N ARG A 141 7.55 5.52 21.12
CA ARG A 141 6.75 6.46 21.92
C ARG A 141 5.68 5.73 22.73
N ASP A 142 4.97 4.81 22.11
CA ASP A 142 3.93 4.03 22.78
C ASP A 142 4.52 3.17 23.89
N ALA A 143 5.65 2.51 23.64
CA ALA A 143 6.38 1.75 24.63
C ALA A 143 6.81 2.61 25.83
N PHE A 144 7.28 3.85 25.60
CA PHE A 144 7.65 4.79 26.68
C PHE A 144 6.43 5.25 27.47
N MET A 145 5.37 5.68 26.78
CA MET A 145 4.14 6.20 27.43
C MET A 145 3.43 5.14 28.28
N ASN A 146 3.55 3.87 27.90
CA ASN A 146 2.97 2.74 28.64
C ASN A 146 3.94 2.07 29.61
N GLY A 147 5.08 2.71 29.89
CA GLY A 147 6.06 2.21 30.86
C GLY A 147 6.84 0.97 30.43
N GLY A 148 6.80 0.61 29.16
CA GLY A 148 7.55 -0.52 28.60
C GLY A 148 9.04 -0.26 28.38
N ILE A 149 9.45 1.01 28.35
CA ILE A 149 10.84 1.46 28.29
C ILE A 149 11.05 2.71 29.16
N ASP A 150 12.24 2.88 29.73
CA ASP A 150 12.54 4.01 30.64
C ASP A 150 12.98 5.27 29.93
N THR A 151 13.53 5.15 28.75
CA THR A 151 14.12 6.27 28.03
C THR A 151 13.54 6.39 26.62
N TYR A 152 13.11 7.60 26.32
CA TYR A 152 12.70 7.99 24.98
C TYR A 152 13.57 9.16 24.53
N SER A 153 14.43 8.93 23.53
CA SER A 153 15.34 9.96 23.06
C SER A 153 14.78 10.73 21.87
N PHE A 154 14.57 12.02 22.05
CA PHE A 154 14.18 12.90 20.94
C PHE A 154 15.29 13.02 19.87
N HIS A 155 16.55 12.82 20.24
CA HIS A 155 17.70 12.92 19.33
C HIS A 155 17.76 11.76 18.32
N SER A 156 17.30 10.57 18.68
CA SER A 156 17.30 9.40 17.79
C SER A 156 16.50 9.59 16.51
N ARG A 157 15.53 10.51 16.47
CA ARG A 157 14.74 10.79 15.28
C ARG A 157 15.57 11.30 14.11
N LYS A 158 16.57 12.15 14.37
CA LYS A 158 17.46 12.66 13.32
C LYS A 158 18.33 11.55 12.76
N ASP A 159 18.83 10.69 13.63
CA ASP A 159 19.67 9.55 13.23
C ASP A 159 18.86 8.54 12.44
N TYR A 160 17.64 8.23 12.88
CA TYR A 160 16.72 7.34 12.17
C TYR A 160 16.35 7.88 10.78
N MET A 161 16.09 9.19 10.66
CA MET A 161 15.85 9.82 9.36
C MET A 161 17.06 9.65 8.44
N SER A 162 18.27 9.91 8.96
CA SER A 162 19.50 9.74 8.20
C SER A 162 19.71 8.30 7.76
N ASP A 163 19.46 7.33 8.64
CA ASP A 163 19.58 5.91 8.34
C ASP A 163 18.60 5.48 7.24
N VAL A 164 17.33 5.85 7.39
CA VAL A 164 16.27 5.50 6.45
C VAL A 164 16.53 6.08 5.06
N LEU A 165 16.98 7.34 4.98
CA LEU A 165 17.31 7.99 3.70
C LEU A 165 18.54 7.35 3.02
N ARG A 166 19.46 6.75 3.78
CA ARG A 166 20.64 6.03 3.28
C ARG A 166 20.34 4.61 2.79
N CYS A 167 19.17 4.05 3.09
CA CYS A 167 18.80 2.73 2.60
C CYS A 167 18.81 2.72 1.07
N ALA A 168 19.67 1.92 0.48
CA ALA A 168 19.88 1.89 -0.98
C ALA A 168 18.62 1.38 -1.71
N ASP A 169 17.98 0.37 -1.17
CA ASP A 169 16.84 -0.33 -1.75
C ASP A 169 15.79 -0.73 -0.70
N TYR A 170 14.71 -1.35 -1.16
CA TYR A 170 13.63 -1.82 -0.27
C TYR A 170 14.04 -2.97 0.64
N THR A 171 15.04 -3.75 0.28
CA THR A 171 15.56 -4.82 1.13
C THR A 171 16.26 -4.23 2.35
N ALA A 172 17.18 -3.28 2.13
CA ALA A 172 17.87 -2.57 3.20
C ALA A 172 16.89 -1.80 4.11
N LEU A 173 15.87 -1.17 3.52
CA LEU A 173 14.83 -0.45 4.28
C LEU A 173 14.01 -1.41 5.15
N ARG A 174 13.61 -2.58 4.61
CA ARG A 174 12.90 -3.61 5.35
C ARG A 174 13.71 -4.15 6.52
N GLU A 175 14.98 -4.44 6.30
CA GLU A 175 15.87 -4.92 7.33
C GLU A 175 16.05 -3.90 8.46
N TRP A 176 16.20 -2.63 8.10
CA TRP A 176 16.25 -1.53 9.08
C TRP A 176 14.96 -1.46 9.91
N PHE A 177 13.79 -1.50 9.24
CA PHE A 177 12.48 -1.46 9.87
C PHE A 177 12.28 -2.58 10.89
N LEU A 178 12.52 -3.82 10.45
CA LEU A 178 12.36 -5.00 11.31
C LEU A 178 13.32 -4.97 12.49
N ARG A 179 14.58 -4.61 12.26
CA ARG A 179 15.58 -4.49 13.33
C ARG A 179 15.17 -3.47 14.40
N LYS A 180 14.64 -2.32 13.98
CA LYS A 180 14.18 -1.28 14.93
C LYS A 180 12.98 -1.74 15.75
N LEU A 181 12.01 -2.37 15.17
CA LEU A 181 10.89 -2.95 15.91
C LEU A 181 11.31 -4.06 16.85
N GLU A 182 12.27 -4.91 16.46
CA GLU A 182 12.84 -5.93 17.33
C GLU A 182 13.54 -5.34 18.53
N GLU A 183 14.32 -4.27 18.35
CA GLU A 183 14.96 -3.53 19.42
C GLU A 183 13.94 -3.01 20.46
N VAL A 184 12.80 -2.49 19.99
CA VAL A 184 11.71 -2.03 20.89
C VAL A 184 11.10 -3.20 21.64
N CYS A 185 10.73 -4.29 20.95
CA CYS A 185 10.17 -5.49 21.58
C CYS A 185 11.12 -6.05 22.66
N ARG A 186 12.42 -6.14 22.36
CA ARG A 186 13.42 -6.63 23.29
C ARG A 186 13.53 -5.75 24.55
N LYS A 187 13.56 -4.43 24.40
CA LYS A 187 13.58 -3.50 25.53
C LYS A 187 12.37 -3.66 26.45
N ILE A 188 11.17 -3.82 25.84
CA ILE A 188 9.93 -4.06 26.61
C ILE A 188 9.99 -5.40 27.36
N ALA A 189 10.48 -6.47 26.70
CA ALA A 189 10.60 -7.78 27.32
C ALA A 189 11.55 -7.73 28.52
N THR A 190 12.76 -7.17 28.35
CA THR A 190 13.76 -7.04 29.45
C THR A 190 13.18 -6.30 30.65
N LYS A 191 12.47 -5.19 30.42
CA LYS A 191 11.90 -4.40 31.53
C LYS A 191 10.79 -5.14 32.29
N ARG A 192 10.11 -6.09 31.68
CA ARG A 192 9.08 -6.90 32.33
C ARG A 192 9.64 -8.00 33.22
N GLU A 193 10.91 -8.35 33.00
CA GLU A 193 11.61 -9.37 33.78
C GLU A 193 12.31 -8.77 35.02
N GLU A 194 12.43 -7.44 35.08
CA GLU A 194 12.95 -6.66 36.26
C GLU A 194 11.85 -6.44 37.31
#